data_8a36cfff340fe429141fcdae184d40f4
#
_entry.id   8a36cfff340fe429141fcdae184d40f4
#
_cell.length_a   1.000
_cell.length_b   1.000
_cell.length_c   1.000
_cell.angle_alpha   90.00
_cell.angle_beta   90.00
_cell.angle_gamma   90.00
#
_symmetry.space_group_name_H-M   'P 1'
#
loop_
_entity.id
_entity.type
_entity.pdbx_description
1 polymer ?
#
loop_
_entity_poly.entity_id
_entity_poly.type
_entity_poly.pdbx_seq_one_letter_code
_entity_poly.pdbx_strand_id
1 'polypeptide(L)'
;MPQPRSGRTIPAMNDLAAVDTKPALPQCVINCVVYDQGGKRRDIGLDEISDVLAVDDGSFIWVGLYEPADAILEKLQEEFCLHDLAVEDAQNAHQRPKLEAYGNSLFVAVHTAQVVDDRIRFGETHAFLGPRYLVTVRHGASLSYAPVRERVQREPDLLALGPSYGLYAVLDYIVDNYRPIIDQFKQTLDALEKDIFSDTYRRVTVVKLY
;
A
#
# COMPACT_ATOMS: atom_id res chain seq x y z
N MET A 1 5.49 -66.77 42.69
CA MET A 1 4.68 -66.01 41.77
C MET A 1 5.22 -64.59 41.71
N PRO A 2 5.87 -64.12 40.64
CA PRO A 2 6.32 -62.75 40.51
C PRO A 2 5.24 -61.88 39.78
N GLN A 3 5.04 -60.68 40.29
CA GLN A 3 4.13 -59.70 39.74
C GLN A 3 4.65 -59.14 38.45
N PRO A 4 3.77 -58.69 37.50
CA PRO A 4 4.17 -58.05 36.25
C PRO A 4 4.53 -56.57 36.44
N ARG A 5 5.62 -56.16 35.80
CA ARG A 5 6.14 -54.80 35.76
C ARG A 5 5.18 -53.91 34.95
N SER A 6 4.84 -52.76 35.55
CA SER A 6 4.08 -51.67 34.92
C SER A 6 4.82 -51.12 33.71
N GLY A 7 4.13 -51.12 32.57
CA GLY A 7 4.60 -50.45 31.34
C GLY A 7 4.70 -48.96 31.53
N ARG A 8 5.86 -48.38 31.25
CA ARG A 8 6.03 -46.93 31.05
C ARG A 8 5.35 -46.54 29.77
N THR A 9 4.27 -45.78 29.87
CA THR A 9 3.68 -45.04 28.76
C THR A 9 4.64 -43.92 28.37
N ILE A 10 5.13 -43.93 27.13
CA ILE A 10 5.89 -42.88 26.53
C ILE A 10 4.88 -41.76 26.19
N PRO A 11 5.06 -40.50 26.64
CA PRO A 11 4.20 -39.43 26.20
C PRO A 11 4.44 -39.17 24.71
N ALA A 12 3.37 -39.08 23.94
CA ALA A 12 3.39 -38.71 22.53
C ALA A 12 4.06 -37.35 22.38
N MET A 13 5.07 -37.28 21.55
CA MET A 13 5.69 -36.05 21.01
C MET A 13 4.67 -35.41 20.11
N ASN A 14 4.13 -34.29 20.47
CA ASN A 14 4.08 -33.09 20.03
C ASN A 14 3.09 -32.29 19.65
N ASP A 15 2.83 -31.26 19.90
CA ASP A 15 2.41 -30.15 19.07
C ASP A 15 3.47 -29.06 19.14
N LEU A 16 4.37 -29.07 18.19
CA LEU A 16 5.06 -27.89 17.77
C LEU A 16 4.00 -27.04 17.07
N ALA A 17 3.29 -26.22 17.86
CA ALA A 17 2.57 -25.08 17.30
C ALA A 17 3.58 -24.30 16.45
N ALA A 18 3.35 -24.27 15.13
CA ALA A 18 4.08 -23.42 14.24
C ALA A 18 3.94 -21.98 14.77
N VAL A 19 5.02 -21.47 15.32
CA VAL A 19 5.12 -20.06 15.68
C VAL A 19 5.04 -19.33 14.35
N ASP A 20 3.93 -18.65 14.13
CA ASP A 20 3.67 -17.82 12.95
C ASP A 20 4.61 -16.59 13.05
N THR A 21 5.89 -16.82 12.80
CA THR A 21 6.90 -15.75 12.81
C THR A 21 6.74 -14.98 11.53
N LYS A 22 6.24 -13.76 11.65
CA LYS A 22 6.18 -12.81 10.54
C LYS A 22 7.56 -12.75 9.87
N PRO A 23 7.65 -12.90 8.54
CA PRO A 23 8.93 -12.88 7.83
C PRO A 23 9.63 -11.52 8.02
N ALA A 24 10.97 -11.56 8.11
CA ALA A 24 11.78 -10.34 8.17
C ALA A 24 11.80 -9.69 6.79
N LEU A 25 11.19 -8.52 6.67
CA LEU A 25 11.13 -7.74 5.44
C LEU A 25 12.13 -6.58 5.48
N PRO A 26 12.69 -6.14 4.33
CA PRO A 26 13.46 -4.90 4.23
C PRO A 26 12.64 -3.71 4.76
N GLN A 27 13.28 -2.71 5.35
CA GLN A 27 12.61 -1.58 6.01
C GLN A 27 11.65 -0.81 5.08
N CYS A 28 11.95 -0.73 3.79
CA CYS A 28 11.09 -0.09 2.79
C CYS A 28 9.86 -0.92 2.42
N VAL A 29 9.83 -2.22 2.74
CA VAL A 29 8.69 -3.10 2.50
C VAL A 29 7.75 -3.03 3.70
N ILE A 30 6.68 -2.28 3.54
CA ILE A 30 5.69 -2.05 4.59
C ILE A 30 4.81 -3.28 4.82
N ASN A 31 4.49 -3.99 3.75
CA ASN A 31 3.76 -5.26 3.76
C ASN A 31 4.05 -6.09 2.51
N CYS A 32 4.03 -7.40 2.67
CA CYS A 32 3.92 -8.37 1.58
C CYS A 32 2.93 -9.44 2.05
N VAL A 33 1.76 -9.48 1.44
CA VAL A 33 0.59 -10.19 1.99
C VAL A 33 -0.15 -10.92 0.88
N VAL A 34 -0.47 -12.17 1.13
CA VAL A 34 -1.38 -12.98 0.29
C VAL A 34 -2.79 -12.87 0.83
N TYR A 35 -3.75 -12.67 -0.06
CA TYR A 35 -5.17 -12.77 0.22
C TYR A 35 -5.76 -13.92 -0.59
N ASP A 36 -6.45 -14.85 0.09
CA ASP A 36 -7.22 -15.91 -0.56
C ASP A 36 -8.62 -15.42 -0.96
N GLN A 37 -9.38 -16.25 -1.67
CA GLN A 37 -10.74 -15.92 -2.09
C GLN A 37 -11.73 -15.71 -0.92
N GLY A 38 -11.41 -16.18 0.27
CA GLY A 38 -12.17 -15.95 1.50
C GLY A 38 -11.76 -14.69 2.25
N GLY A 39 -10.83 -13.89 1.70
CA GLY A 39 -10.30 -12.70 2.36
C GLY A 39 -9.30 -13.00 3.49
N LYS A 40 -8.90 -14.25 3.65
CA LYS A 40 -7.93 -14.64 4.67
C LYS A 40 -6.55 -14.12 4.28
N ARG A 41 -5.88 -13.51 5.26
CA ARG A 41 -4.58 -12.89 5.11
C ARG A 41 -3.46 -13.82 5.57
N ARG A 42 -2.34 -13.85 4.82
CA ARG A 42 -1.07 -14.45 5.22
C ARG A 42 0.09 -13.52 4.86
N ASP A 43 0.91 -13.13 5.85
CA ASP A 43 2.16 -12.39 5.59
C ASP A 43 3.19 -13.35 4.97
N ILE A 44 3.93 -12.89 3.96
CA ILE A 44 4.98 -13.65 3.27
C ILE A 44 6.25 -12.82 3.11
N GLY A 45 7.38 -13.51 2.90
CA GLY A 45 8.62 -12.90 2.44
C GLY A 45 8.60 -12.59 0.94
N LEU A 46 9.50 -11.70 0.49
CA LEU A 46 9.62 -11.44 -0.94
C LEU A 46 10.09 -12.68 -1.72
N ASP A 47 10.83 -13.57 -1.08
CA ASP A 47 11.34 -14.81 -1.70
C ASP A 47 10.27 -15.90 -1.86
N GLU A 48 9.09 -15.72 -1.25
CA GLU A 48 7.96 -16.65 -1.35
C GLU A 48 6.97 -16.28 -2.47
N ILE A 49 7.17 -15.12 -3.13
CA ILE A 49 6.24 -14.59 -4.15
C ILE A 49 6.05 -15.58 -5.29
N SER A 50 7.15 -16.08 -5.88
CA SER A 50 7.10 -17.05 -6.98
C SER A 50 6.38 -18.34 -6.58
N ASP A 51 6.58 -18.84 -5.37
CA ASP A 51 5.91 -20.05 -4.87
C ASP A 51 4.40 -19.85 -4.77
N VAL A 52 3.96 -18.68 -4.30
CA VAL A 52 2.53 -18.33 -4.22
C VAL A 52 1.92 -18.19 -5.62
N LEU A 53 2.63 -17.55 -6.54
CA LEU A 53 2.15 -17.36 -7.92
C LEU A 53 2.10 -18.67 -8.72
N ALA A 54 2.93 -19.65 -8.37
CA ALA A 54 2.93 -20.96 -9.02
C ALA A 54 1.66 -21.77 -8.74
N VAL A 55 0.92 -21.46 -7.66
CA VAL A 55 -0.34 -22.11 -7.31
C VAL A 55 -1.51 -21.29 -7.82
N ASP A 56 -2.30 -21.82 -8.73
CA ASP A 56 -3.50 -21.16 -9.27
C ASP A 56 -4.74 -21.44 -8.39
N ASP A 57 -4.78 -20.83 -7.22
CA ASP A 57 -5.84 -20.96 -6.21
C ASP A 57 -6.75 -19.73 -6.13
N GLY A 58 -6.57 -18.77 -7.05
CA GLY A 58 -7.32 -17.51 -7.08
C GLY A 58 -6.86 -16.50 -6.01
N SER A 59 -5.80 -16.80 -5.24
CA SER A 59 -5.19 -15.83 -4.34
C SER A 59 -4.46 -14.73 -5.08
N PHE A 60 -4.28 -13.58 -4.43
CA PHE A 60 -3.44 -12.50 -4.95
C PHE A 60 -2.51 -11.95 -3.86
N ILE A 61 -1.45 -11.30 -4.30
CA ILE A 61 -0.43 -10.71 -3.43
C ILE A 61 -0.55 -9.19 -3.44
N TRP A 62 -0.53 -8.57 -2.27
CA TRP A 62 -0.41 -7.12 -2.14
C TRP A 62 0.91 -6.76 -1.47
N VAL A 63 1.81 -6.11 -2.23
CA VAL A 63 3.06 -5.55 -1.74
C VAL A 63 2.91 -4.04 -1.57
N GLY A 64 3.29 -3.54 -0.41
CA GLY A 64 3.33 -2.10 -0.14
C GLY A 64 4.74 -1.65 0.17
N LEU A 65 5.23 -0.67 -0.57
CA LEU A 65 6.57 -0.10 -0.44
C LEU A 65 6.49 1.38 -0.03
N TYR A 66 7.52 1.84 0.66
CA TYR A 66 7.75 3.26 0.94
C TYR A 66 9.22 3.58 0.75
N GLU A 67 9.52 4.52 -0.16
CA GLU A 67 10.88 4.93 -0.56
C GLU A 67 11.80 3.71 -0.81
N PRO A 68 11.40 2.78 -1.71
CA PRO A 68 12.20 1.59 -1.96
C PRO A 68 13.51 1.93 -2.65
N ALA A 69 14.55 1.16 -2.34
CA ALA A 69 15.77 1.14 -3.15
C ALA A 69 15.51 0.40 -4.47
N ASP A 70 16.24 0.77 -5.53
CA ASP A 70 16.09 0.20 -6.88
C ASP A 70 16.13 -1.32 -6.89
N ALA A 71 17.04 -1.94 -6.13
CA ALA A 71 17.17 -3.39 -6.02
C ALA A 71 15.88 -4.10 -5.55
N ILE A 72 15.02 -3.42 -4.78
CA ILE A 72 13.73 -3.99 -4.36
C ILE A 72 12.72 -3.94 -5.52
N LEU A 73 12.71 -2.84 -6.28
CA LEU A 73 11.86 -2.72 -7.46
C LEU A 73 12.31 -3.69 -8.57
N GLU A 74 13.60 -3.86 -8.79
CA GLU A 74 14.17 -4.85 -9.71
C GLU A 74 13.77 -6.28 -9.32
N LYS A 75 13.87 -6.62 -8.02
CA LYS A 75 13.40 -7.93 -7.53
C LYS A 75 11.90 -8.13 -7.82
N LEU A 76 11.06 -7.14 -7.52
CA LEU A 76 9.62 -7.24 -7.79
C LEU A 76 9.31 -7.26 -9.29
N GLN A 77 10.15 -6.62 -10.11
CA GLN A 77 10.07 -6.71 -11.57
C GLN A 77 10.25 -8.15 -12.05
N GLU A 78 11.24 -8.86 -11.53
CA GLU A 78 11.48 -10.27 -11.84
C GLU A 78 10.31 -11.15 -11.39
N GLU A 79 9.84 -10.99 -10.14
CA GLU A 79 8.78 -11.82 -9.53
C GLU A 79 7.41 -11.65 -10.21
N PHE A 80 7.04 -10.42 -10.59
CA PHE A 80 5.74 -10.11 -11.17
C PHE A 80 5.78 -9.83 -12.67
N CYS A 81 6.95 -9.93 -13.33
CA CYS A 81 7.16 -9.56 -14.72
C CYS A 81 6.66 -8.15 -15.03
N LEU A 82 7.05 -7.17 -14.19
CA LEU A 82 6.65 -5.77 -14.38
C LEU A 82 7.33 -5.19 -15.63
N HIS A 83 6.64 -4.28 -16.30
CA HIS A 83 7.16 -3.64 -17.51
C HIS A 83 8.30 -2.66 -17.19
N ASP A 84 9.41 -2.70 -17.95
CA ASP A 84 10.62 -1.91 -17.71
C ASP A 84 10.33 -0.41 -17.53
N LEU A 85 9.54 0.18 -18.44
CA LEU A 85 9.18 1.61 -18.38
C LEU A 85 8.40 1.97 -17.12
N ALA A 86 7.52 1.08 -16.64
CA ALA A 86 6.76 1.31 -15.43
C ALA A 86 7.65 1.23 -14.17
N VAL A 87 8.66 0.35 -14.18
CA VAL A 87 9.64 0.25 -13.09
C VAL A 87 10.55 1.48 -13.09
N GLU A 88 11.04 1.92 -14.26
CA GLU A 88 11.81 3.16 -14.41
C GLU A 88 11.05 4.38 -13.86
N ASP A 89 9.76 4.51 -14.20
CA ASP A 89 8.91 5.56 -13.65
C ASP A 89 8.77 5.51 -12.12
N ALA A 90 8.66 4.30 -11.56
CA ALA A 90 8.55 4.12 -10.12
C ALA A 90 9.88 4.37 -9.37
N GLN A 91 11.02 4.15 -10.03
CA GLN A 91 12.36 4.47 -9.49
C GLN A 91 12.63 5.97 -9.49
N ASN A 92 12.22 6.65 -10.56
CA ASN A 92 12.58 8.06 -10.77
C ASN A 92 11.67 9.06 -10.05
N ALA A 93 10.56 8.67 -9.49
CA ALA A 93 9.55 9.53 -8.86
C ALA A 93 9.21 10.83 -9.68
N HIS A 94 8.41 11.74 -9.15
CA HIS A 94 8.00 13.00 -9.80
C HIS A 94 7.29 12.80 -11.15
N GLN A 95 6.56 11.70 -11.26
CA GLN A 95 5.77 11.39 -12.45
C GLN A 95 4.51 12.24 -12.51
N ARG A 96 4.10 12.61 -13.73
CA ARG A 96 2.75 13.17 -13.90
C ARG A 96 1.71 12.09 -13.66
N PRO A 97 0.55 12.41 -13.06
CA PRO A 97 -0.54 11.45 -12.94
C PRO A 97 -0.86 10.82 -14.30
N LYS A 98 -0.84 9.49 -14.36
CA LYS A 98 -1.08 8.72 -15.59
C LYS A 98 -1.61 7.34 -15.28
N LEU A 99 -2.26 6.76 -16.29
CA LEU A 99 -2.68 5.36 -16.34
C LEU A 99 -2.16 4.77 -17.64
N GLU A 100 -1.38 3.71 -17.55
CA GLU A 100 -0.80 3.01 -18.69
C GLU A 100 -1.11 1.52 -18.61
N ALA A 101 -1.42 0.92 -19.76
CA ALA A 101 -1.71 -0.51 -19.86
C ALA A 101 -0.55 -1.23 -20.54
N TYR A 102 -0.09 -2.31 -19.91
CA TYR A 102 0.98 -3.18 -20.41
C TYR A 102 0.47 -4.63 -20.44
N GLY A 103 -0.05 -5.05 -21.58
CA GLY A 103 -0.71 -6.37 -21.70
C GLY A 103 -1.93 -6.47 -20.78
N ASN A 104 -1.87 -7.39 -19.81
CA ASN A 104 -2.94 -7.57 -18.80
C ASN A 104 -2.64 -6.84 -17.49
N SER A 105 -1.65 -5.97 -17.47
CA SER A 105 -1.27 -5.21 -16.28
C SER A 105 -1.52 -3.73 -16.52
N LEU A 106 -1.78 -3.01 -15.42
CA LEU A 106 -1.93 -1.57 -15.42
C LEU A 106 -0.85 -0.95 -14.52
N PHE A 107 -0.32 0.18 -14.96
CA PHE A 107 0.50 1.07 -14.15
C PHE A 107 -0.27 2.37 -13.91
N VAL A 108 -0.35 2.80 -12.67
CA VAL A 108 -1.06 4.01 -12.25
C VAL A 108 -0.10 4.87 -11.44
N ALA A 109 0.14 6.09 -11.87
CA ALA A 109 0.85 7.10 -11.09
C ALA A 109 -0.16 8.18 -10.66
N VAL A 110 -0.21 8.48 -9.36
CA VAL A 110 -1.08 9.52 -8.80
C VAL A 110 -0.29 10.36 -7.80
N HIS A 111 -0.56 11.65 -7.79
CA HIS A 111 -0.06 12.50 -6.71
C HIS A 111 -0.83 12.23 -5.43
N THR A 112 -0.20 12.47 -4.30
CA THR A 112 -0.82 12.47 -2.98
C THR A 112 -0.53 13.80 -2.30
N ALA A 113 -1.35 14.20 -1.35
CA ALA A 113 -1.13 15.39 -0.57
C ALA A 113 -1.56 15.14 0.88
N GLN A 114 -0.86 15.77 1.81
CA GLN A 114 -1.25 15.78 3.22
C GLN A 114 -0.86 17.11 3.87
N VAL A 115 -1.54 17.47 4.95
CA VAL A 115 -1.18 18.63 5.76
C VAL A 115 -0.19 18.17 6.83
N VAL A 116 1.00 18.75 6.84
CA VAL A 116 2.05 18.52 7.83
C VAL A 116 2.53 19.88 8.32
N ASP A 117 2.46 20.12 9.63
CA ASP A 117 2.85 21.40 10.25
C ASP A 117 2.22 22.62 9.56
N ASP A 118 0.90 22.59 9.36
CA ASP A 118 0.08 23.60 8.68
C ASP A 118 0.53 23.90 7.22
N ARG A 119 1.29 23.01 6.63
CA ARG A 119 1.72 23.11 5.23
C ARG A 119 1.27 21.89 4.44
N ILE A 120 0.88 22.14 3.20
CA ILE A 120 0.59 21.07 2.27
C ILE A 120 1.91 20.51 1.76
N ARG A 121 2.08 19.21 1.94
CA ARG A 121 3.17 18.41 1.40
C ARG A 121 2.64 17.47 0.35
N PHE A 122 3.35 17.39 -0.75
CA PHE A 122 3.01 16.49 -1.84
C PHE A 122 3.89 15.25 -1.83
N GLY A 123 3.31 14.17 -2.26
CA GLY A 123 3.97 12.90 -2.54
C GLY A 123 3.32 12.23 -3.72
N GLU A 124 3.65 11.00 -3.96
CA GLU A 124 3.08 10.20 -5.05
C GLU A 124 2.90 8.75 -4.64
N THR A 125 2.03 8.10 -5.37
CA THR A 125 1.84 6.65 -5.31
C THR A 125 1.83 6.10 -6.70
N HIS A 126 2.68 5.11 -6.92
CA HIS A 126 2.70 4.29 -8.12
C HIS A 126 2.07 2.94 -7.76
N ALA A 127 1.16 2.47 -8.59
CA ALA A 127 0.53 1.18 -8.40
C ALA A 127 0.69 0.32 -9.66
N PHE A 128 1.16 -0.89 -9.47
CA PHE A 128 1.19 -1.93 -10.49
C PHE A 128 0.09 -2.92 -10.18
N LEU A 129 -0.84 -3.06 -11.08
CA LEU A 129 -1.97 -3.98 -10.98
C LEU A 129 -1.83 -5.06 -12.04
N GLY A 130 -1.77 -6.30 -11.62
CA GLY A 130 -1.86 -7.47 -12.49
C GLY A 130 -3.01 -8.37 -12.08
N PRO A 131 -3.20 -9.49 -12.79
CA PRO A 131 -4.29 -10.43 -12.52
C PRO A 131 -4.27 -10.99 -11.08
N ARG A 132 -3.07 -11.16 -10.51
CA ARG A 132 -2.88 -11.78 -9.20
C ARG A 132 -1.97 -10.96 -8.27
N TYR A 133 -1.74 -9.69 -8.55
CA TYR A 133 -0.95 -8.84 -7.68
C TYR A 133 -1.39 -7.38 -7.70
N LEU A 134 -1.11 -6.72 -6.61
CA LEU A 134 -1.11 -5.26 -6.45
C LEU A 134 0.20 -4.86 -5.77
N VAL A 135 1.03 -4.08 -6.45
CA VAL A 135 2.21 -3.45 -5.84
C VAL A 135 1.94 -1.95 -5.72
N THR A 136 2.08 -1.41 -4.52
CA THR A 136 1.93 0.03 -4.27
C THR A 136 3.24 0.60 -3.76
N VAL A 137 3.77 1.59 -4.48
CA VAL A 137 5.02 2.30 -4.15
C VAL A 137 4.68 3.72 -3.77
N ARG A 138 5.11 4.17 -2.60
CA ARG A 138 4.86 5.51 -2.09
C ARG A 138 6.15 6.30 -2.02
N HIS A 139 6.09 7.56 -2.47
CA HIS A 139 7.19 8.52 -2.38
C HIS A 139 6.73 9.81 -1.71
N GLY A 140 7.64 10.44 -0.97
CA GLY A 140 7.39 11.72 -0.32
C GLY A 140 6.29 11.68 0.74
N ALA A 141 5.52 12.76 0.81
CA ALA A 141 4.46 12.92 1.79
C ALA A 141 3.22 12.13 1.37
N SER A 142 3.25 10.82 1.58
CA SER A 142 2.15 9.90 1.30
C SER A 142 1.69 9.21 2.58
N LEU A 143 0.37 9.20 2.81
CA LEU A 143 -0.25 8.56 3.97
C LEU A 143 -0.06 7.04 3.94
N SER A 144 -0.03 6.43 5.13
CA SER A 144 0.00 4.98 5.24
C SER A 144 -1.29 4.36 4.72
N TYR A 145 -1.17 3.25 3.96
CA TYR A 145 -2.32 2.47 3.51
C TYR A 145 -2.73 1.35 4.50
N ALA A 146 -2.22 1.39 5.73
CA ALA A 146 -2.69 0.46 6.76
C ALA A 146 -4.21 0.53 6.99
N PRO A 147 -4.83 1.74 7.10
CA PRO A 147 -6.28 1.84 7.24
C PRO A 147 -7.04 1.29 6.02
N VAL A 148 -6.49 1.42 4.81
CA VAL A 148 -7.08 0.85 3.59
C VAL A 148 -7.09 -0.67 3.67
N ARG A 149 -5.95 -1.28 4.02
CA ARG A 149 -5.84 -2.74 4.17
C ARG A 149 -6.77 -3.28 5.26
N GLU A 150 -6.90 -2.58 6.39
CA GLU A 150 -7.84 -2.96 7.44
C GLU A 150 -9.30 -2.87 6.97
N ARG A 151 -9.64 -1.85 6.16
CA ARG A 151 -10.99 -1.71 5.59
C ARG A 151 -11.30 -2.87 4.64
N VAL A 152 -10.44 -3.15 3.67
CA VAL A 152 -10.70 -4.21 2.69
C VAL A 152 -10.80 -5.60 3.32
N GLN A 153 -10.06 -5.86 4.40
CA GLN A 153 -10.15 -7.13 5.15
C GLN A 153 -11.50 -7.34 5.85
N ARG A 154 -12.26 -6.28 6.10
CA ARG A 154 -13.63 -6.35 6.67
C ARG A 154 -14.69 -6.61 5.62
N GLU A 155 -14.33 -6.60 4.35
CA GLU A 155 -15.21 -6.74 3.20
C GLU A 155 -14.76 -7.92 2.32
N PRO A 156 -14.81 -9.17 2.84
CA PRO A 156 -14.24 -10.35 2.15
C PRO A 156 -14.89 -10.59 0.79
N ASP A 157 -16.20 -10.31 0.63
CA ASP A 157 -16.89 -10.48 -0.64
C ASP A 157 -16.35 -9.53 -1.74
N LEU A 158 -15.97 -8.31 -1.36
CA LEU A 158 -15.35 -7.36 -2.29
C LEU A 158 -13.88 -7.69 -2.50
N LEU A 159 -13.18 -8.16 -1.47
CA LEU A 159 -11.78 -8.59 -1.57
C LEU A 159 -11.64 -9.81 -2.50
N ALA A 160 -12.65 -10.67 -2.58
CA ALA A 160 -12.73 -11.78 -3.51
C ALA A 160 -12.77 -11.34 -5.00
N LEU A 161 -13.04 -10.05 -5.29
CA LEU A 161 -12.90 -9.48 -6.63
C LEU A 161 -11.43 -9.35 -7.06
N GLY A 162 -10.51 -9.64 -6.16
CA GLY A 162 -9.08 -9.67 -6.42
C GLY A 162 -8.37 -8.31 -6.27
N PRO A 163 -7.16 -8.16 -6.86
CA PRO A 163 -6.29 -7.02 -6.62
C PRO A 163 -6.87 -5.68 -7.12
N SER A 164 -7.82 -5.70 -8.07
CA SER A 164 -8.49 -4.50 -8.57
C SER A 164 -9.32 -3.80 -7.50
N TYR A 165 -9.94 -4.55 -6.56
CA TYR A 165 -10.60 -3.94 -5.42
C TYR A 165 -9.60 -3.26 -4.47
N GLY A 166 -8.43 -3.86 -4.26
CA GLY A 166 -7.33 -3.24 -3.51
C GLY A 166 -6.89 -1.90 -4.11
N LEU A 167 -6.72 -1.85 -5.43
CA LEU A 167 -6.38 -0.60 -6.14
C LEU A 167 -7.50 0.44 -6.00
N TYR A 168 -8.76 0.05 -6.21
CA TYR A 168 -9.91 0.94 -5.99
C TYR A 168 -9.89 1.56 -4.59
N ALA A 169 -9.71 0.73 -3.56
CA ALA A 169 -9.70 1.19 -2.18
C ALA A 169 -8.54 2.16 -1.86
N VAL A 170 -7.37 1.98 -2.51
CA VAL A 170 -6.25 2.92 -2.41
C VAL A 170 -6.58 4.25 -3.07
N LEU A 171 -7.12 4.23 -4.29
CA LEU A 171 -7.47 5.45 -5.03
C LEU A 171 -8.60 6.23 -4.33
N ASP A 172 -9.62 5.55 -3.84
CA ASP A 172 -10.71 6.11 -3.04
C ASP A 172 -10.17 6.82 -1.78
N TYR A 173 -9.27 6.17 -1.06
CA TYR A 173 -8.60 6.75 0.11
C TYR A 173 -7.76 7.99 -0.23
N ILE A 174 -7.04 7.99 -1.36
CA ILE A 174 -6.27 9.15 -1.82
C ILE A 174 -7.21 10.32 -2.12
N VAL A 175 -8.32 10.07 -2.83
CA VAL A 175 -9.32 11.10 -3.17
C VAL A 175 -9.96 11.67 -1.91
N ASP A 176 -10.32 10.85 -0.94
CA ASP A 176 -10.88 11.29 0.33
C ASP A 176 -9.93 12.20 1.11
N ASN A 177 -8.63 11.93 1.03
CA ASN A 177 -7.61 12.77 1.69
C ASN A 177 -7.40 14.15 1.02
N TYR A 178 -7.86 14.37 -0.20
CA TYR A 178 -7.85 15.71 -0.80
C TYR A 178 -8.94 16.63 -0.24
N ARG A 179 -10.06 16.10 0.26
CA ARG A 179 -11.19 16.90 0.74
C ARG A 179 -10.81 17.90 1.83
N PRO A 180 -10.17 17.48 2.95
CA PRO A 180 -9.78 18.42 4.01
C PRO A 180 -8.78 19.48 3.52
N ILE A 181 -7.92 19.13 2.55
CA ILE A 181 -6.96 20.06 1.96
C ILE A 181 -7.69 21.15 1.15
N ILE A 182 -8.66 20.75 0.33
CA ILE A 182 -9.49 21.67 -0.46
C ILE A 182 -10.30 22.59 0.46
N ASP A 183 -10.85 22.05 1.55
CA ASP A 183 -11.63 22.84 2.52
C ASP A 183 -10.73 23.87 3.25
N GLN A 184 -9.50 23.49 3.59
CA GLN A 184 -8.53 24.42 4.16
C GLN A 184 -8.14 25.53 3.17
N PHE A 185 -7.96 25.21 1.88
CA PHE A 185 -7.72 26.20 0.85
C PHE A 185 -8.85 27.19 0.72
N LYS A 186 -10.11 26.71 0.69
CA LYS A 186 -11.30 27.57 0.63
C LYS A 186 -11.35 28.53 1.81
N GLN A 187 -11.17 28.00 3.04
CA GLN A 187 -11.16 28.85 4.24
C GLN A 187 -10.08 29.91 4.21
N THR A 188 -8.88 29.56 3.74
CA THR A 188 -7.77 30.49 3.61
C THR A 188 -8.07 31.56 2.57
N LEU A 189 -8.65 31.16 1.43
CA LEU A 189 -9.04 32.09 0.36
C LEU A 189 -10.12 33.06 0.82
N ASP A 190 -11.17 32.57 1.48
CA ASP A 190 -12.27 33.38 2.05
C ASP A 190 -11.75 34.39 3.09
N ALA A 191 -10.76 33.99 3.90
CA ALA A 191 -10.13 34.88 4.86
C ALA A 191 -9.29 35.98 4.17
N LEU A 192 -8.53 35.61 3.14
CA LEU A 192 -7.75 36.55 2.33
C LEU A 192 -8.64 37.53 1.59
N GLU A 193 -9.76 37.06 1.04
CA GLU A 193 -10.74 37.90 0.35
C GLU A 193 -11.30 38.96 1.31
N LYS A 194 -11.75 38.55 2.49
CA LYS A 194 -12.23 39.49 3.53
C LYS A 194 -11.18 40.50 3.96
N ASP A 195 -9.92 40.06 4.11
CA ASP A 195 -8.82 40.96 4.45
C ASP A 195 -8.54 41.99 3.35
N ILE A 196 -8.61 41.62 2.06
CA ILE A 196 -8.36 42.47 0.93
C ILE A 196 -9.47 43.55 0.78
N PHE A 197 -10.73 43.16 1.01
CA PHE A 197 -11.88 44.05 0.92
C PHE A 197 -12.19 44.82 2.22
N SER A 198 -11.37 44.62 3.27
CA SER A 198 -11.51 45.40 4.51
C SER A 198 -10.81 46.75 4.40
N ASP A 199 -11.37 47.80 5.05
CA ASP A 199 -10.79 49.16 5.09
C ASP A 199 -9.39 49.19 5.78
N THR A 200 -8.95 48.10 6.35
CA THR A 200 -7.67 47.94 7.05
C THR A 200 -6.69 47.02 6.32
N TYR A 201 -6.55 47.27 5.00
CA TYR A 201 -5.59 46.53 4.18
C TYR A 201 -4.17 46.52 4.76
N ARG A 202 -3.64 45.37 5.05
CA ARG A 202 -2.26 45.22 5.57
C ARG A 202 -1.37 44.57 4.53
N ARG A 203 -0.16 45.12 4.36
CA ARG A 203 0.89 44.60 3.44
C ARG A 203 1.21 43.14 3.65
N VAL A 204 0.97 42.59 4.87
CA VAL A 204 1.15 41.19 5.24
C VAL A 204 0.20 40.25 4.47
N THR A 205 -0.97 40.73 4.09
CA THR A 205 -1.96 39.93 3.34
C THR A 205 -1.47 39.60 1.92
N VAL A 206 -0.70 40.50 1.30
CA VAL A 206 -0.13 40.28 -0.04
C VAL A 206 0.93 39.19 -0.02
N VAL A 207 1.74 39.10 1.04
CA VAL A 207 2.80 38.10 1.20
C VAL A 207 2.23 36.68 1.37
N LYS A 208 0.98 36.55 1.85
CA LYS A 208 0.32 35.24 1.98
C LYS A 208 -0.28 34.73 0.68
N LEU A 209 -0.39 35.59 -0.35
CA LEU A 209 -0.90 35.23 -1.68
C LEU A 209 0.18 34.61 -2.59
N TYR A 210 1.44 34.82 -2.24
CA TYR A 210 2.61 34.28 -2.92
C TYR A 210 3.35 33.26 -2.05
#